data_1605771dcdebf1ee801210f62ef20e39
#
_entry.id   1605771dcdebf1ee801210f62ef20e39
#
_cell.length_a   1.000
_cell.length_b   1.000
_cell.length_c   1.000
_cell.angle_alpha   90.00
_cell.angle_beta   90.00
_cell.angle_gamma   90.00
#
_symmetry.space_group_name_H-M   'P 1'
#
loop_
_entity.id
_entity.type
_entity.pdbx_description
1 polymer ?
#
loop_
_entity_poly.entity_id
_entity_poly.type
_entity_poly.pdbx_seq_one_letter_code
_entity_poly.pdbx_strand_id
1 'polypeptide(L)'
;QNGFIGKALFTLLQQQNHEVRGTVRNEHQANKDQNIVAIGDINSTTDWKTALKGTEVVVHLANRAHVLNDHAQDPLTIFRKINVDGTIPLAKQAVESGVKRFIFISSIKVNGEYTDKHPFTASDKPNPQDPYAVSKLEAENALHELSAQSFMKVIIIRPPLVYGQEVKGNFERLTRLVKSGTPLPFASIKNKRSLISLDNLLQLLVKTIVDPAVVNQTLQI
;
A
#
# COMPACT_ATOMS: atom_id res chain seq x y z
N GLN A 1 4.06 3.25 9.44
CA GLN A 1 5.45 2.78 9.44
C GLN A 1 5.60 1.40 10.10
N ASN A 2 4.74 1.00 11.06
CA ASN A 2 4.84 -0.30 11.74
C ASN A 2 4.33 -1.52 10.94
N GLY A 3 3.77 -1.30 9.76
CA GLY A 3 3.38 -2.38 8.86
C GLY A 3 4.60 -3.06 8.22
N PHE A 4 4.41 -4.29 7.74
CA PHE A 4 5.44 -5.13 7.12
C PHE A 4 6.30 -4.40 6.08
N ILE A 5 5.66 -3.78 5.08
CA ILE A 5 6.38 -3.02 4.03
C ILE A 5 6.92 -1.69 4.59
N GLY A 6 6.13 -1.00 5.42
CA GLY A 6 6.47 0.34 5.92
C GLY A 6 7.71 0.36 6.80
N LYS A 7 7.88 -0.64 7.68
CA LYS A 7 9.06 -0.78 8.53
C LYS A 7 10.31 -1.02 7.67
N ALA A 8 10.22 -1.94 6.72
CA ALA A 8 11.35 -2.29 5.87
C ALA A 8 11.76 -1.11 4.95
N LEU A 9 10.79 -0.41 4.34
CA LEU A 9 11.08 0.78 3.53
C LEU A 9 11.72 1.90 4.34
N PHE A 10 11.20 2.18 5.54
CA PHE A 10 11.75 3.21 6.43
C PHE A 10 13.22 2.93 6.75
N THR A 11 13.55 1.71 7.15
CA THR A 11 14.92 1.30 7.46
C THR A 11 15.83 1.40 6.22
N LEU A 12 15.37 0.93 5.06
CA LEU A 12 16.14 0.97 3.81
C LEU A 12 16.46 2.41 3.40
N LEU A 13 15.49 3.31 3.45
CA LEU A 13 15.68 4.72 3.09
C LEU A 13 16.65 5.43 4.04
N GLN A 14 16.59 5.14 5.35
CA GLN A 14 17.57 5.66 6.32
C GLN A 14 18.99 5.16 6.01
N GLN A 15 19.16 3.86 5.68
CA GLN A 15 20.45 3.29 5.29
C GLN A 15 21.03 3.92 4.02
N GLN A 16 20.17 4.42 3.15
CA GLN A 16 20.55 5.17 1.93
C GLN A 16 20.71 6.67 2.16
N ASN A 17 20.72 7.14 3.42
CA ASN A 17 20.88 8.53 3.82
C ASN A 17 19.76 9.47 3.30
N HIS A 18 18.55 8.96 3.07
CA HIS A 18 17.40 9.81 2.81
C HIS A 18 16.86 10.39 4.12
N GLU A 19 16.39 11.63 4.08
CA GLU A 19 15.58 12.22 5.15
C GLU A 19 14.20 11.57 5.12
N VAL A 20 13.90 10.72 6.10
CA VAL A 20 12.67 9.93 6.15
C VAL A 20 11.88 10.24 7.41
N ARG A 21 10.60 10.53 7.24
CA ARG A 21 9.64 10.65 8.33
C ARG A 21 8.61 9.52 8.26
N GLY A 22 8.51 8.76 9.33
CA GLY A 22 7.50 7.72 9.48
C GLY A 22 6.30 8.21 10.29
N THR A 23 5.12 7.66 10.04
CA THR A 23 3.94 7.90 10.87
C THR A 23 3.50 6.65 11.59
N VAL A 24 3.02 6.82 12.81
CA VAL A 24 2.50 5.75 13.68
C VAL A 24 1.18 6.18 14.31
N ARG A 25 0.44 5.20 14.82
CA ARG A 25 -0.85 5.46 15.46
C ARG A 25 -0.68 6.07 16.85
N ASN A 26 0.24 5.55 17.66
CA ASN A 26 0.36 5.86 19.08
C ASN A 26 1.63 6.66 19.40
N GLU A 27 1.52 7.62 20.31
CA GLU A 27 2.65 8.44 20.81
C GLU A 27 3.80 7.61 21.39
N HIS A 28 3.50 6.54 22.12
CA HIS A 28 4.53 5.63 22.63
C HIS A 28 5.48 5.08 21.57
N GLN A 29 5.04 5.01 20.34
CA GLN A 29 5.85 4.54 19.21
C GLN A 29 6.64 5.69 18.57
N ALA A 30 6.14 6.93 18.66
CA ALA A 30 6.81 8.12 18.18
C ALA A 30 7.98 8.54 19.09
N ASN A 31 7.84 8.37 20.39
CA ASN A 31 8.84 8.80 21.38
C ASN A 31 10.21 8.08 21.29
N LYS A 32 10.33 7.08 20.42
CA LYS A 32 11.57 6.30 20.25
C LYS A 32 12.49 6.81 19.14
N ASP A 33 11.98 7.64 18.24
CA ASP A 33 12.71 8.17 17.11
C ASP A 33 12.11 9.52 16.71
N GLN A 34 12.92 10.57 16.69
CA GLN A 34 12.50 11.93 16.31
C GLN A 34 11.94 12.02 14.87
N ASN A 35 12.24 11.03 14.03
CA ASN A 35 11.71 10.92 12.67
C ASN A 35 10.34 10.24 12.59
N ILE A 36 9.76 9.89 13.73
CA ILE A 36 8.45 9.25 13.82
C ILE A 36 7.43 10.22 14.39
N VAL A 37 6.32 10.40 13.69
CA VAL A 37 5.20 11.27 14.10
C VAL A 37 3.98 10.43 14.44
N ALA A 38 3.39 10.64 15.61
CA ALA A 38 2.10 10.06 15.96
C ALA A 38 0.97 10.86 15.31
N ILE A 39 0.05 10.17 14.64
CA ILE A 39 -1.08 10.78 13.91
C ILE A 39 -2.45 10.27 14.38
N GLY A 40 -2.49 9.37 15.35
CA GLY A 40 -3.72 8.70 15.77
C GLY A 40 -4.23 7.71 14.72
N ASP A 41 -5.54 7.45 14.78
CA ASP A 41 -6.22 6.61 13.78
C ASP A 41 -6.41 7.36 12.47
N ILE A 42 -6.16 6.66 11.37
CA ILE A 42 -6.36 7.22 10.02
C ILE A 42 -7.85 7.23 9.68
N ASN A 43 -8.38 8.43 9.43
CA ASN A 43 -9.78 8.68 9.06
C ASN A 43 -9.89 10.03 8.33
N SER A 44 -11.12 10.47 8.07
CA SER A 44 -11.41 11.72 7.34
C SER A 44 -10.97 13.00 8.07
N THR A 45 -10.70 12.94 9.37
CA THR A 45 -10.35 14.11 10.21
C THR A 45 -8.89 14.10 10.67
N THR A 46 -8.08 13.14 10.21
CA THR A 46 -6.67 13.03 10.61
C THR A 46 -5.89 14.28 10.15
N ASP A 47 -5.22 14.93 11.09
CA ASP A 47 -4.30 16.05 10.80
C ASP A 47 -2.92 15.51 10.42
N TRP A 48 -2.49 15.80 9.19
CA TRP A 48 -1.23 15.37 8.64
C TRP A 48 -0.18 16.49 8.59
N LYS A 49 -0.50 17.72 9.00
CA LYS A 49 0.36 18.89 8.83
C LYS A 49 1.77 18.69 9.38
N THR A 50 1.88 18.17 10.61
CA THR A 50 3.19 17.90 11.24
C THR A 50 3.97 16.85 10.46
N ALA A 51 3.32 15.78 9.99
CA ALA A 51 3.95 14.72 9.24
C ALA A 51 4.39 15.19 7.84
N LEU A 52 3.66 16.11 7.23
CA LEU A 52 3.89 16.61 5.87
C LEU A 52 4.85 17.81 5.80
N LYS A 53 5.19 18.44 6.92
CA LYS A 53 6.06 19.63 6.94
C LYS A 53 7.41 19.32 6.28
N GLY A 54 7.72 20.01 5.17
CA GLY A 54 8.97 19.88 4.41
C GLY A 54 9.09 18.55 3.63
N THR A 55 8.00 17.79 3.51
CA THR A 55 7.99 16.51 2.78
C THR A 55 7.82 16.74 1.28
N GLU A 56 8.70 16.20 0.47
CA GLU A 56 8.61 16.24 -1.00
C GLU A 56 7.85 15.06 -1.59
N VAL A 57 7.97 13.86 -0.98
CA VAL A 57 7.38 12.61 -1.47
C VAL A 57 6.63 11.92 -0.34
N VAL A 58 5.39 11.55 -0.57
CA VAL A 58 4.59 10.71 0.32
C VAL A 58 4.50 9.30 -0.24
N VAL A 59 4.80 8.29 0.59
CA VAL A 59 4.54 6.88 0.28
C VAL A 59 3.43 6.37 1.19
N HIS A 60 2.24 6.23 0.67
CA HIS A 60 1.07 5.80 1.42
C HIS A 60 0.90 4.28 1.39
N LEU A 61 1.34 3.65 2.48
CA LEU A 61 1.32 2.19 2.69
C LEU A 61 0.21 1.75 3.64
N ALA A 62 -0.39 2.69 4.37
CA ALA A 62 -1.42 2.36 5.33
C ALA A 62 -2.71 1.94 4.60
N ASN A 63 -3.21 0.79 4.97
CA ASN A 63 -4.48 0.29 4.49
C ASN A 63 -5.12 -0.65 5.52
N ARG A 64 -6.41 -0.87 5.41
CA ARG A 64 -7.08 -2.01 5.99
C ARG A 64 -7.04 -3.13 4.94
N ALA A 65 -6.23 -4.15 5.15
CA ALA A 65 -6.23 -5.39 4.39
C ALA A 65 -6.91 -6.48 5.23
N HIS A 66 -7.17 -7.63 4.67
CA HIS A 66 -7.83 -8.81 5.24
C HIS A 66 -8.09 -8.82 6.74
N VAL A 67 -9.34 -8.74 7.13
CA VAL A 67 -9.82 -9.17 8.45
C VAL A 67 -10.48 -10.53 8.23
N LEU A 68 -9.81 -11.61 8.60
CA LEU A 68 -10.24 -13.00 8.37
C LEU A 68 -11.58 -13.36 9.04
N ASN A 69 -12.09 -12.52 9.93
CA ASN A 69 -13.36 -12.70 10.65
C ASN A 69 -14.14 -11.37 10.71
N ASP A 70 -14.31 -10.70 9.58
CA ASP A 70 -15.14 -9.49 9.55
C ASP A 70 -16.61 -9.91 9.48
N HIS A 71 -17.24 -10.06 10.65
CA HIS A 71 -18.68 -10.28 10.79
C HIS A 71 -19.49 -8.98 10.63
N ALA A 72 -18.89 -7.94 10.06
CA ALA A 72 -19.58 -6.68 9.86
C ALA A 72 -20.72 -6.83 8.85
N GLN A 73 -21.86 -6.25 9.14
CA GLN A 73 -23.02 -6.23 8.23
C GLN A 73 -22.70 -5.51 6.89
N ASP A 74 -21.75 -4.57 6.89
CA ASP A 74 -21.30 -3.86 5.69
C ASP A 74 -19.77 -3.76 5.67
N PRO A 75 -19.06 -4.77 5.11
CA PRO A 75 -17.60 -4.74 4.99
C PRO A 75 -17.10 -3.58 4.14
N LEU A 76 -17.81 -3.18 3.09
CA LEU A 76 -17.36 -2.14 2.17
C LEU A 76 -17.25 -0.78 2.87
N THR A 77 -18.21 -0.40 3.68
CA THR A 77 -18.15 0.84 4.48
C THR A 77 -16.95 0.87 5.39
N ILE A 78 -16.58 -0.27 5.99
CA ILE A 78 -15.40 -0.34 6.87
C ILE A 78 -14.10 -0.17 6.07
N PHE A 79 -13.99 -0.78 4.89
CA PHE A 79 -12.83 -0.59 4.02
C PHE A 79 -12.74 0.85 3.53
N ARG A 80 -13.84 1.46 3.11
CA ARG A 80 -13.91 2.86 2.67
C ARG A 80 -13.41 3.83 3.73
N LYS A 81 -13.82 3.65 4.97
CA LYS A 81 -13.42 4.52 6.09
C LYS A 81 -11.90 4.70 6.22
N ILE A 82 -11.12 3.66 5.94
CA ILE A 82 -9.66 3.72 6.05
C ILE A 82 -9.01 3.92 4.69
N ASN A 83 -9.41 3.14 3.69
CA ASN A 83 -8.73 3.11 2.40
C ASN A 83 -9.10 4.29 1.49
N VAL A 84 -10.27 4.87 1.66
CA VAL A 84 -10.76 6.02 0.90
C VAL A 84 -10.74 7.29 1.75
N ASP A 85 -11.55 7.30 2.83
CA ASP A 85 -11.73 8.48 3.68
C ASP A 85 -10.47 8.85 4.46
N GLY A 86 -9.56 7.90 4.67
CA GLY A 86 -8.24 8.18 5.23
C GLY A 86 -7.21 8.63 4.19
N THR A 87 -7.34 8.18 2.94
CA THR A 87 -6.37 8.47 1.86
C THR A 87 -6.60 9.86 1.24
N ILE A 88 -7.86 10.21 0.97
CA ILE A 88 -8.20 11.46 0.27
C ILE A 88 -7.79 12.69 1.08
N PRO A 89 -8.08 12.81 2.39
CA PRO A 89 -7.63 13.94 3.19
C PRO A 89 -6.10 14.03 3.30
N LEU A 90 -5.40 12.89 3.40
CA LEU A 90 -3.93 12.88 3.35
C LEU A 90 -3.43 13.48 2.04
N ALA A 91 -3.98 13.06 0.91
CA ALA A 91 -3.55 13.53 -0.41
C ALA A 91 -3.86 15.04 -0.61
N LYS A 92 -5.01 15.52 -0.14
CA LYS A 92 -5.37 16.94 -0.16
C LYS A 92 -4.41 17.79 0.69
N GLN A 93 -4.16 17.37 1.93
CA GLN A 93 -3.19 18.04 2.81
C GLN A 93 -1.76 17.96 2.26
N ALA A 94 -1.40 16.90 1.53
CA ALA A 94 -0.13 16.80 0.83
C ALA A 94 0.01 17.86 -0.28
N VAL A 95 -1.04 18.08 -1.08
CA VAL A 95 -1.07 19.18 -2.06
C VAL A 95 -0.90 20.52 -1.38
N GLU A 96 -1.66 20.80 -0.31
CA GLU A 96 -1.59 22.04 0.45
C GLU A 96 -0.20 22.28 1.08
N SER A 97 0.50 21.20 1.45
CA SER A 97 1.83 21.22 2.05
C SER A 97 2.98 21.31 1.02
N GLY A 98 2.68 21.35 -0.27
CA GLY A 98 3.68 21.44 -1.34
C GLY A 98 4.36 20.12 -1.69
N VAL A 99 3.78 18.98 -1.33
CA VAL A 99 4.28 17.65 -1.72
C VAL A 99 4.25 17.52 -3.24
N LYS A 100 5.37 17.12 -3.81
CA LYS A 100 5.54 17.00 -5.27
C LYS A 100 5.04 15.67 -5.81
N ARG A 101 5.12 14.60 -4.98
CA ARG A 101 4.83 13.24 -5.42
C ARG A 101 4.10 12.44 -4.35
N PHE A 102 3.06 11.72 -4.76
CA PHE A 102 2.28 10.83 -3.91
C PHE A 102 2.28 9.42 -4.49
N ILE A 103 2.90 8.47 -3.78
CA ILE A 103 2.99 7.07 -4.17
C ILE A 103 1.97 6.29 -3.36
N PHE A 104 1.00 5.70 -4.04
CA PHE A 104 -0.08 4.93 -3.42
C PHE A 104 0.07 3.44 -3.68
N ILE A 105 0.13 2.65 -2.60
CA ILE A 105 0.15 1.20 -2.73
C ILE A 105 -1.28 0.69 -2.77
N SER A 106 -1.67 0.28 -3.96
CA SER A 106 -2.95 -0.36 -4.26
C SER A 106 -2.83 -1.89 -4.19
N SER A 107 -3.48 -2.61 -5.09
CA SER A 107 -3.44 -4.08 -5.16
C SER A 107 -3.77 -4.57 -6.56
N ILE A 108 -3.17 -5.68 -6.99
CA ILE A 108 -3.55 -6.42 -8.20
C ILE A 108 -5.04 -6.79 -8.21
N LYS A 109 -5.67 -6.93 -7.04
CA LYS A 109 -7.10 -7.24 -6.90
C LYS A 109 -8.03 -6.19 -7.53
N VAL A 110 -7.55 -4.98 -7.77
CA VAL A 110 -8.26 -3.96 -8.54
C VAL A 110 -8.51 -4.42 -9.97
N ASN A 111 -7.60 -5.18 -10.56
CA ASN A 111 -7.76 -5.75 -11.90
C ASN A 111 -8.71 -6.95 -11.92
N GLY A 112 -8.79 -7.73 -10.84
CA GLY A 112 -9.64 -8.91 -10.72
C GLY A 112 -9.06 -10.00 -9.82
N GLU A 113 -9.75 -11.13 -9.71
CA GLU A 113 -9.35 -12.28 -8.89
C GLU A 113 -8.55 -13.32 -9.68
N TYR A 114 -8.82 -13.49 -10.97
CA TYR A 114 -8.19 -14.49 -11.84
C TYR A 114 -8.09 -14.01 -13.30
N THR A 115 -7.21 -14.65 -14.04
CA THR A 115 -7.01 -14.44 -15.47
C THR A 115 -7.09 -15.76 -16.23
N ASP A 116 -7.64 -15.75 -17.44
CA ASP A 116 -7.76 -16.94 -18.27
C ASP A 116 -6.58 -17.12 -19.22
N LYS A 117 -6.27 -16.11 -20.03
CA LYS A 117 -5.31 -16.20 -21.15
C LYS A 117 -4.04 -15.42 -20.92
N HIS A 118 -4.13 -14.23 -20.36
CA HIS A 118 -3.01 -13.33 -20.20
C HIS A 118 -2.92 -12.84 -18.74
N PRO A 119 -1.70 -12.61 -18.23
CA PRO A 119 -1.52 -11.90 -16.96
C PRO A 119 -2.17 -10.52 -17.02
N PHE A 120 -2.62 -10.01 -15.88
CA PHE A 120 -3.09 -8.63 -15.79
C PHE A 120 -2.02 -7.63 -16.20
N THR A 121 -2.44 -6.54 -16.84
CA THR A 121 -1.62 -5.38 -17.19
C THR A 121 -2.16 -4.11 -16.51
N ALA A 122 -1.33 -3.08 -16.40
CA ALA A 122 -1.75 -1.80 -15.82
C ALA A 122 -2.86 -1.10 -16.65
N SER A 123 -2.96 -1.41 -17.95
CA SER A 123 -3.96 -0.86 -18.86
C SER A 123 -5.28 -1.64 -18.89
N ASP A 124 -5.35 -2.79 -18.24
CA ASP A 124 -6.60 -3.56 -18.18
C ASP A 124 -7.67 -2.80 -17.42
N LYS A 125 -8.90 -2.89 -17.92
CA LYS A 125 -10.05 -2.29 -17.25
C LYS A 125 -10.20 -2.90 -15.84
N PRO A 126 -10.26 -2.08 -14.79
CA PRO A 126 -10.47 -2.56 -13.43
C PRO A 126 -11.76 -3.38 -13.30
N ASN A 127 -11.66 -4.49 -12.58
CA ASN A 127 -12.79 -5.39 -12.29
C ASN A 127 -12.70 -5.95 -10.86
N PRO A 128 -12.76 -5.09 -9.82
CA PRO A 128 -12.64 -5.51 -8.43
C PRO A 128 -13.82 -6.40 -8.02
N GLN A 129 -13.52 -7.53 -7.36
CA GLN A 129 -14.52 -8.54 -7.00
C GLN A 129 -14.83 -8.56 -5.49
N ASP A 130 -14.02 -7.93 -4.66
CA ASP A 130 -14.24 -7.89 -3.22
C ASP A 130 -14.27 -6.44 -2.68
N PRO A 131 -14.86 -6.20 -1.50
CA PRO A 131 -14.98 -4.87 -0.90
C PRO A 131 -13.63 -4.16 -0.70
N TYR A 132 -12.55 -4.89 -0.42
CA TYR A 132 -11.22 -4.34 -0.33
C TYR A 132 -10.76 -3.79 -1.68
N ALA A 133 -10.87 -4.58 -2.74
CA ALA A 133 -10.47 -4.18 -4.08
C ALA A 133 -11.29 -2.99 -4.60
N VAL A 134 -12.62 -2.96 -4.31
CA VAL A 134 -13.49 -1.81 -4.61
C VAL A 134 -12.98 -0.56 -3.91
N SER A 135 -12.69 -0.62 -2.61
CA SER A 135 -12.20 0.54 -1.85
C SER A 135 -10.84 1.04 -2.36
N LYS A 136 -9.97 0.14 -2.83
CA LYS A 136 -8.68 0.53 -3.43
C LYS A 136 -8.88 1.23 -4.76
N LEU A 137 -9.77 0.74 -5.63
CA LEU A 137 -10.10 1.39 -6.89
C LEU A 137 -10.72 2.78 -6.68
N GLU A 138 -11.63 2.93 -5.72
CA GLU A 138 -12.20 4.24 -5.37
C GLU A 138 -11.13 5.24 -4.93
N ALA A 139 -10.17 4.80 -4.13
CA ALA A 139 -9.02 5.63 -3.74
C ALA A 139 -8.12 5.99 -4.94
N GLU A 140 -7.85 5.05 -5.84
CA GLU A 140 -7.10 5.32 -7.08
C GLU A 140 -7.77 6.40 -7.93
N ASN A 141 -9.08 6.28 -8.16
CA ASN A 141 -9.85 7.24 -8.96
C ASN A 141 -9.80 8.64 -8.35
N ALA A 142 -10.02 8.76 -7.04
CA ALA A 142 -9.96 10.04 -6.34
C ALA A 142 -8.55 10.66 -6.37
N LEU A 143 -7.50 9.85 -6.30
CA LEU A 143 -6.11 10.32 -6.43
C LEU A 143 -5.80 10.78 -7.86
N HIS A 144 -6.31 10.11 -8.89
CA HIS A 144 -6.19 10.56 -10.29
C HIS A 144 -6.89 11.90 -10.52
N GLU A 145 -8.11 12.07 -10.00
CA GLU A 145 -8.85 13.33 -10.07
C GLU A 145 -8.08 14.47 -9.39
N LEU A 146 -7.54 14.22 -8.18
CA LEU A 146 -6.74 15.21 -7.46
C LEU A 146 -5.45 15.57 -8.22
N SER A 147 -4.78 14.58 -8.82
CA SER A 147 -3.58 14.81 -9.62
C SER A 147 -3.87 15.64 -10.87
N ALA A 148 -5.02 15.44 -11.51
CA ALA A 148 -5.44 16.24 -12.66
C ALA A 148 -5.73 17.72 -12.32
N GLN A 149 -6.06 18.00 -11.05
CA GLN A 149 -6.43 19.33 -10.54
C GLN A 149 -5.30 20.00 -9.73
N SER A 150 -4.13 19.38 -9.64
CA SER A 150 -3.02 19.88 -8.83
C SER A 150 -1.66 19.68 -9.52
N PHE A 151 -0.61 20.28 -8.93
CA PHE A 151 0.76 20.04 -9.41
C PHE A 151 1.35 18.70 -8.92
N MET A 152 0.73 18.06 -7.92
CA MET A 152 1.24 16.83 -7.31
C MET A 152 1.12 15.64 -8.26
N LYS A 153 2.22 14.95 -8.49
CA LYS A 153 2.25 13.74 -9.32
C LYS A 153 1.83 12.52 -8.50
N VAL A 154 0.90 11.75 -9.01
CA VAL A 154 0.41 10.52 -8.36
C VAL A 154 0.95 9.30 -9.10
N ILE A 155 1.51 8.37 -8.34
CA ILE A 155 1.95 7.06 -8.84
C ILE A 155 1.18 5.99 -8.07
N ILE A 156 0.53 5.10 -8.78
CA ILE A 156 -0.21 3.97 -8.21
C ILE A 156 0.58 2.70 -8.48
N ILE A 157 0.81 1.91 -7.46
CA ILE A 157 1.48 0.61 -7.58
C ILE A 157 0.47 -0.46 -7.17
N ARG A 158 0.22 -1.43 -8.06
CA ARG A 158 -0.66 -2.58 -7.83
C ARG A 158 0.17 -3.85 -7.65
N PRO A 159 0.71 -4.11 -6.45
CA PRO A 159 1.48 -5.32 -6.21
C PRO A 159 0.58 -6.55 -6.17
N PRO A 160 1.09 -7.73 -6.58
CA PRO A 160 0.54 -9.02 -6.23
C PRO A 160 0.80 -9.33 -4.75
N LEU A 161 0.65 -10.59 -4.34
CA LEU A 161 0.98 -11.00 -2.98
C LEU A 161 2.47 -10.78 -2.69
N VAL A 162 2.76 -9.94 -1.71
CA VAL A 162 4.13 -9.65 -1.26
C VAL A 162 4.56 -10.71 -0.24
N TYR A 163 5.74 -11.30 -0.44
CA TYR A 163 6.31 -12.25 0.50
C TYR A 163 7.69 -11.78 0.99
N GLY A 164 8.11 -12.26 2.16
CA GLY A 164 9.41 -11.92 2.76
C GLY A 164 9.48 -12.34 4.22
N GLN A 165 10.55 -11.95 4.89
CA GLN A 165 10.69 -12.17 6.33
C GLN A 165 9.58 -11.41 7.09
N GLU A 166 9.07 -12.01 8.17
CA GLU A 166 7.97 -11.46 8.99
C GLU A 166 6.62 -11.32 8.26
N VAL A 167 6.46 -11.88 7.03
CA VAL A 167 5.14 -11.90 6.37
C VAL A 167 4.14 -12.69 7.21
N LYS A 168 2.94 -12.12 7.37
CA LYS A 168 1.84 -12.73 8.14
C LYS A 168 0.77 -13.30 7.21
N GLY A 169 -0.14 -14.09 7.77
CA GLY A 169 -1.32 -14.58 7.07
C GLY A 169 -1.10 -15.90 6.33
N ASN A 170 -1.77 -16.06 5.19
CA ASN A 170 -1.81 -17.35 4.49
C ASN A 170 -0.44 -17.82 3.98
N PHE A 171 0.44 -16.90 3.59
CA PHE A 171 1.78 -17.27 3.14
C PHE A 171 2.65 -17.82 4.29
N GLU A 172 2.57 -17.19 5.47
CA GLU A 172 3.22 -17.70 6.68
C GLU A 172 2.71 -19.11 7.04
N ARG A 173 1.38 -19.30 6.99
CA ARG A 173 0.77 -20.62 7.28
C ARG A 173 1.24 -21.68 6.30
N LEU A 174 1.28 -21.37 5.00
CA LEU A 174 1.77 -22.28 3.97
C LEU A 174 3.26 -22.61 4.22
N THR A 175 4.09 -21.61 4.47
CA THR A 175 5.51 -21.81 4.77
C THR A 175 5.72 -22.73 5.99
N ARG A 176 4.92 -22.53 7.03
CA ARG A 176 4.96 -23.38 8.24
C ARG A 176 4.57 -24.83 7.94
N LEU A 177 3.52 -25.02 7.14
CA LEU A 177 3.10 -26.36 6.71
C LEU A 177 4.17 -27.06 5.86
N VAL A 178 4.79 -26.36 4.92
CA VAL A 178 5.89 -26.92 4.13
C VAL A 178 7.09 -27.29 5.03
N LYS A 179 7.47 -26.41 5.96
CA LYS A 179 8.58 -26.66 6.90
C LYS A 179 8.31 -27.85 7.84
N SER A 180 7.05 -28.14 8.18
CA SER A 180 6.70 -29.27 9.03
C SER A 180 6.78 -30.62 8.32
N GLY A 181 7.05 -30.65 7.01
CA GLY A 181 7.09 -31.89 6.21
C GLY A 181 5.72 -32.56 6.03
N THR A 182 4.63 -31.89 6.39
CA THR A 182 3.27 -32.42 6.25
C THR A 182 2.95 -32.61 4.77
N PRO A 183 2.51 -33.81 4.32
CA PRO A 183 2.06 -34.00 2.96
C PRO A 183 0.91 -33.05 2.62
N LEU A 184 1.08 -32.26 1.57
CA LEU A 184 0.07 -31.30 1.13
C LEU A 184 -0.70 -31.89 -0.06
N PRO A 185 -2.03 -32.01 -0.02
CA PRO A 185 -2.85 -32.63 -1.09
C PRO A 185 -3.06 -31.64 -2.25
N PHE A 186 -1.99 -30.94 -2.70
CA PHE A 186 -2.08 -29.90 -3.71
C PHE A 186 -1.56 -30.33 -5.09
N ALA A 187 -1.20 -31.60 -5.28
CA ALA A 187 -0.60 -32.07 -6.53
C ALA A 187 -1.50 -31.92 -7.77
N SER A 188 -2.83 -31.92 -7.59
CA SER A 188 -3.79 -31.71 -8.67
C SER A 188 -4.11 -30.23 -8.96
N ILE A 189 -3.63 -29.30 -8.12
CA ILE A 189 -3.91 -27.87 -8.27
C ILE A 189 -2.93 -27.27 -9.28
N LYS A 190 -3.44 -26.82 -10.42
CA LYS A 190 -2.65 -26.24 -11.51
C LYS A 190 -2.72 -24.70 -11.58
N ASN A 191 -3.16 -24.02 -10.53
CA ASN A 191 -3.21 -22.56 -10.55
C ASN A 191 -1.81 -21.93 -10.46
N LYS A 192 -1.66 -20.80 -11.13
CA LYS A 192 -0.46 -19.96 -11.06
C LYS A 192 -0.80 -18.67 -10.32
N ARG A 193 0.11 -18.17 -9.51
CA ARG A 193 -0.04 -16.86 -8.84
C ARG A 193 1.21 -16.02 -9.01
N SER A 194 1.02 -14.76 -9.33
CA SER A 194 2.10 -13.79 -9.25
C SER A 194 2.43 -13.50 -7.79
N LEU A 195 3.70 -13.42 -7.50
CA LEU A 195 4.25 -13.08 -6.19
C LEU A 195 5.40 -12.09 -6.39
N ILE A 196 5.57 -11.18 -5.45
CA ILE A 196 6.75 -10.30 -5.41
C ILE A 196 7.44 -10.42 -4.07
N SER A 197 8.78 -10.49 -4.08
CA SER A 197 9.53 -10.42 -2.84
C SER A 197 9.47 -9.01 -2.25
N LEU A 198 9.54 -8.91 -0.92
CA LEU A 198 9.63 -7.63 -0.24
C LEU A 198 10.79 -6.79 -0.78
N ASP A 199 11.95 -7.41 -0.99
CA ASP A 199 13.15 -6.71 -1.46
C ASP A 199 12.95 -6.10 -2.85
N ASN A 200 12.34 -6.82 -3.79
CA ASN A 200 12.03 -6.30 -5.13
C ASN A 200 11.02 -5.16 -5.06
N LEU A 201 9.99 -5.28 -4.20
CA LEU A 201 9.03 -4.20 -3.99
C LEU A 201 9.70 -2.96 -3.39
N LEU A 202 10.62 -3.13 -2.43
CA LEU A 202 11.37 -2.03 -1.83
C LEU A 202 12.26 -1.32 -2.84
N GLN A 203 12.98 -2.06 -3.69
CA GLN A 203 13.79 -1.49 -4.77
C GLN A 203 12.93 -0.69 -5.75
N LEU A 204 11.77 -1.22 -6.14
CA LEU A 204 10.83 -0.48 -6.98
C LEU A 204 10.35 0.81 -6.30
N LEU A 205 9.99 0.75 -5.02
CA LEU A 205 9.56 1.92 -4.26
C LEU A 205 10.67 2.98 -4.19
N VAL A 206 11.90 2.59 -3.88
CA VAL A 206 13.05 3.51 -3.89
C VAL A 206 13.21 4.14 -5.26
N LYS A 207 13.21 3.33 -6.34
CA LYS A 207 13.27 3.87 -7.70
C LYS A 207 12.13 4.84 -7.98
N THR A 208 10.91 4.53 -7.59
CA THR A 208 9.74 5.41 -7.77
C THR A 208 9.86 6.71 -6.96
N ILE A 209 10.54 6.70 -5.82
CA ILE A 209 10.81 7.88 -5.00
C ILE A 209 11.80 8.81 -5.70
N VAL A 210 12.91 8.28 -6.24
CA VAL A 210 14.03 9.07 -6.73
C VAL A 210 13.97 9.39 -8.22
N ASP A 211 13.36 8.57 -9.04
CA ASP A 211 13.33 8.73 -10.50
C ASP A 211 12.28 9.78 -10.92
N PRO A 212 12.69 10.93 -11.47
CA PRO A 212 11.78 11.98 -11.89
C PRO A 212 10.93 11.61 -13.11
N ALA A 213 11.31 10.59 -13.87
CA ALA A 213 10.56 10.14 -15.04
C ALA A 213 9.31 9.32 -14.69
N VAL A 214 9.24 8.79 -13.46
CA VAL A 214 8.08 8.01 -13.00
C VAL A 214 7.02 8.96 -12.45
N VAL A 215 6.05 9.33 -13.30
CA VAL A 215 5.00 10.29 -12.95
C VAL A 215 3.64 9.91 -13.52
N ASN A 216 2.57 10.15 -12.76
CA ASN A 216 1.16 10.01 -13.18
C ASN A 216 0.86 8.69 -13.91
N GLN A 217 1.33 7.58 -13.36
CA GLN A 217 1.15 6.27 -13.97
C GLN A 217 0.74 5.21 -12.93
N THR A 218 0.06 4.20 -13.43
CA THR A 218 -0.22 2.98 -12.67
C THR A 218 0.81 1.93 -13.06
N LEU A 219 1.53 1.42 -12.07
CA LEU A 219 2.51 0.35 -12.21
C LEU A 219 1.91 -0.96 -11.70
N GLN A 220 1.94 -1.97 -12.54
CA GLN A 220 1.61 -3.34 -12.17
C GLN A 220 2.87 -4.18 -12.20
N ILE A 221 3.05 -5.00 -11.17
CA ILE A 221 4.27 -5.77 -10.94
C ILE A 221 3.95 -7.22 -10.56
#